data_6cde91b605284cfdf74ad6cfbeea21f9
#
_entry.id   6cde91b605284cfdf74ad6cfbeea21f9
#
_cell.length_a   1.000
_cell.length_b   1.000
_cell.length_c   1.000
_cell.angle_alpha   90.00
_cell.angle_beta   90.00
_cell.angle_gamma   90.00
#
_symmetry.space_group_name_H-M   'P 1'
#
loop_
_entity.id
_entity.type
_entity.pdbx_description
1 polymer ?
#
loop_
_entity_poly.entity_id
_entity_poly.type
_entity_poly.pdbx_seq_one_letter_code
_entity_poly.pdbx_strand_id
1 'polypeptide(L)'
;LREVLKKSLKLLHPYMPFVTEEIYSKLVPEEESLMMSDWPVYEEEWNFPVDENIVDHYKEIIRGIRNVRAETNVPNSRKATAFVVCEDEELGAGLALLGHAAQNMAALNELVIQKDKSGIADDAVSIVVPDATVYLPLEELIDFEQEIERLTKEEARLTKEIARSNGMLNNEKFVSKA
;
A
#
# COMPACT_ATOMS: atom_id res chain seq x y z
N LEU A 1 -6.67 -5.89 -21.04
CA LEU A 1 -5.22 -5.75 -20.79
C LEU A 1 -4.42 -5.53 -22.08
N ARG A 2 -4.62 -6.37 -23.14
CA ARG A 2 -3.90 -6.23 -24.43
C ARG A 2 -4.07 -4.84 -25.03
N GLU A 3 -5.30 -4.33 -25.14
CA GLU A 3 -5.59 -3.00 -25.70
C GLU A 3 -4.97 -1.85 -24.89
N VAL A 4 -5.02 -1.94 -23.55
CA VAL A 4 -4.37 -0.94 -22.70
C VAL A 4 -2.86 -0.92 -22.92
N LEU A 5 -2.22 -2.09 -23.00
CA LEU A 5 -0.79 -2.19 -23.27
C LEU A 5 -0.45 -1.66 -24.68
N LYS A 6 -1.26 -2.03 -25.70
CA LYS A 6 -1.11 -1.53 -27.08
C LYS A 6 -1.14 0.00 -27.13
N LYS A 7 -2.15 0.63 -26.52
CA LYS A 7 -2.28 2.11 -26.45
C LYS A 7 -1.13 2.73 -25.66
N SER A 8 -0.71 2.12 -24.56
CA SER A 8 0.43 2.60 -23.76
C SER A 8 1.75 2.56 -24.51
N LEU A 9 2.01 1.50 -25.28
CA LEU A 9 3.21 1.40 -26.12
C LEU A 9 3.23 2.49 -27.20
N LYS A 10 2.09 2.81 -27.81
CA LYS A 10 1.97 3.91 -28.78
C LYS A 10 2.32 5.27 -28.14
N LEU A 11 1.81 5.55 -26.94
CA LEU A 11 2.11 6.79 -26.22
C LEU A 11 3.58 6.90 -25.79
N LEU A 12 4.23 5.78 -25.45
CA LEU A 12 5.63 5.73 -25.05
C LEU A 12 6.61 5.74 -26.23
N HIS A 13 6.16 5.38 -27.43
CA HIS A 13 7.03 5.22 -28.60
C HIS A 13 7.92 6.41 -28.92
N PRO A 14 7.46 7.67 -28.85
CA PRO A 14 8.32 8.84 -29.10
C PRO A 14 9.54 8.94 -28.16
N TYR A 15 9.45 8.36 -26.97
CA TYR A 15 10.51 8.42 -25.95
C TYR A 15 11.41 7.18 -25.95
N MET A 16 10.85 6.04 -26.32
CA MET A 16 11.56 4.74 -26.29
C MET A 16 11.26 3.89 -27.52
N PRO A 17 11.63 4.33 -28.75
CA PRO A 17 11.18 3.72 -29.99
C PRO A 17 11.58 2.25 -30.14
N PHE A 18 12.80 1.89 -29.77
CA PHE A 18 13.28 0.53 -29.97
C PHE A 18 12.61 -0.51 -29.05
N VAL A 19 12.46 -0.17 -27.78
CA VAL A 19 11.86 -1.08 -26.78
C VAL A 19 10.37 -1.26 -27.06
N THR A 20 9.67 -0.17 -27.35
CA THR A 20 8.22 -0.22 -27.64
C THR A 20 7.92 -0.97 -28.92
N GLU A 21 8.73 -0.82 -29.97
CA GLU A 21 8.60 -1.56 -31.22
C GLU A 21 8.81 -3.08 -31.00
N GLU A 22 9.85 -3.46 -30.26
CA GLU A 22 10.14 -4.86 -29.97
C GLU A 22 9.03 -5.55 -29.17
N ILE A 23 8.43 -4.83 -28.20
CA ILE A 23 7.30 -5.36 -27.43
C ILE A 23 6.04 -5.42 -28.30
N TYR A 24 5.80 -4.37 -29.10
CA TYR A 24 4.62 -4.28 -29.92
C TYR A 24 4.56 -5.36 -31.00
N SER A 25 5.66 -5.61 -31.68
CA SER A 25 5.75 -6.66 -32.71
C SER A 25 5.44 -8.06 -32.18
N LYS A 26 5.72 -8.31 -30.90
CA LYS A 26 5.35 -9.56 -30.22
C LYS A 26 3.91 -9.60 -29.72
N LEU A 27 3.37 -8.44 -29.35
CA LEU A 27 2.00 -8.29 -28.84
C LEU A 27 0.98 -8.32 -29.96
N VAL A 28 1.33 -7.75 -31.13
CA VAL A 28 0.46 -7.53 -32.30
C VAL A 28 1.20 -7.96 -33.56
N PRO A 29 1.50 -9.26 -33.73
CA PRO A 29 2.27 -9.76 -34.87
C PRO A 29 1.55 -9.61 -36.22
N GLU A 30 0.26 -9.32 -36.19
CA GLU A 30 -0.57 -9.02 -37.36
C GLU A 30 -0.39 -7.62 -37.92
N GLU A 31 0.19 -6.69 -37.14
CA GLU A 31 0.51 -5.32 -37.59
C GLU A 31 1.99 -5.21 -37.98
N GLU A 32 2.29 -4.44 -39.01
CA GLU A 32 3.64 -4.35 -39.58
C GLU A 32 4.62 -3.66 -38.64
N SER A 33 4.23 -2.52 -38.02
CA SER A 33 5.06 -1.73 -37.12
C SER A 33 4.21 -0.78 -36.29
N LEU A 34 4.62 -0.55 -35.06
CA LEU A 34 3.99 0.44 -34.18
C LEU A 34 4.10 1.86 -34.78
N MET A 35 5.22 2.16 -35.42
CA MET A 35 5.44 3.47 -36.08
C MET A 35 4.39 3.79 -37.15
N MET A 36 3.85 2.77 -37.82
CA MET A 36 2.83 2.93 -38.87
C MET A 36 1.40 2.90 -38.30
N SER A 37 1.24 2.64 -37.04
CA SER A 37 -0.08 2.54 -36.39
C SER A 37 -0.64 3.92 -36.04
N ASP A 38 -1.99 4.05 -36.07
CA ASP A 38 -2.66 5.30 -35.73
C ASP A 38 -2.41 5.67 -34.25
N TRP A 39 -2.37 6.99 -34.00
CA TRP A 39 -2.24 7.53 -32.65
C TRP A 39 -3.49 7.22 -31.80
N PRO A 40 -3.33 6.85 -30.52
CA PRO A 40 -4.47 6.58 -29.67
C PRO A 40 -5.37 7.79 -29.51
N VAL A 41 -6.67 7.59 -29.71
CA VAL A 41 -7.70 8.61 -29.48
C VAL A 41 -8.50 8.23 -28.23
N TYR A 42 -9.11 9.25 -27.62
CA TYR A 42 -10.03 9.04 -26.51
C TYR A 42 -11.32 8.39 -27.02
N GLU A 43 -11.79 7.37 -26.30
CA GLU A 43 -13.02 6.65 -26.56
C GLU A 43 -13.84 6.61 -25.28
N GLU A 44 -15.06 7.18 -25.27
CA GLU A 44 -15.93 7.29 -24.09
C GLU A 44 -16.29 5.92 -23.50
N GLU A 45 -16.39 4.90 -24.34
CA GLU A 45 -16.71 3.51 -23.91
C GLU A 45 -15.63 2.90 -23.01
N TRP A 46 -14.42 3.52 -22.96
CA TRP A 46 -13.30 3.11 -22.09
C TRP A 46 -13.23 3.94 -20.80
N ASN A 47 -14.22 4.77 -20.55
CA ASN A 47 -14.33 5.57 -19.34
C ASN A 47 -15.18 4.83 -18.31
N PHE A 48 -14.58 4.39 -17.21
CA PHE A 48 -15.20 3.59 -16.15
C PHE A 48 -15.14 4.34 -14.81
N PRO A 49 -15.88 5.44 -14.63
CA PRO A 49 -15.73 6.29 -13.44
C PRO A 49 -16.09 5.59 -12.13
N VAL A 50 -17.03 4.64 -12.15
CA VAL A 50 -17.39 3.84 -10.97
C VAL A 50 -16.25 2.90 -10.58
N ASP A 51 -15.70 2.17 -11.54
CA ASP A 51 -14.58 1.26 -11.29
C ASP A 51 -13.32 2.02 -10.88
N GLU A 52 -13.07 3.20 -11.48
CA GLU A 52 -11.96 4.07 -11.10
C GLU A 52 -12.08 4.50 -9.64
N ASN A 53 -13.27 4.94 -9.21
CA ASN A 53 -13.53 5.31 -7.83
C ASN A 53 -13.29 4.14 -6.86
N ILE A 54 -13.76 2.93 -7.20
CA ILE A 54 -13.52 1.72 -6.40
C ILE A 54 -12.01 1.43 -6.27
N VAL A 55 -11.27 1.52 -7.37
CA VAL A 55 -9.83 1.27 -7.39
C VAL A 55 -9.06 2.34 -6.60
N ASP A 56 -9.51 3.59 -6.63
CA ASP A 56 -8.89 4.66 -5.85
C ASP A 56 -9.08 4.44 -4.34
N HIS A 57 -10.27 4.10 -3.89
CA HIS A 57 -10.53 3.68 -2.51
C HIS A 57 -9.68 2.47 -2.12
N TYR A 58 -9.61 1.48 -2.99
CA TYR A 58 -8.76 0.30 -2.78
C TYR A 58 -7.29 0.67 -2.57
N LYS A 59 -6.73 1.57 -3.38
CA LYS A 59 -5.34 2.05 -3.23
C LYS A 59 -5.11 2.74 -1.89
N GLU A 60 -6.05 3.57 -1.43
CA GLU A 60 -5.95 4.22 -0.13
C GLU A 60 -6.03 3.22 1.03
N ILE A 61 -6.91 2.22 0.95
CA ILE A 61 -6.99 1.11 1.92
C ILE A 61 -5.65 0.37 2.01
N ILE A 62 -5.10 -0.06 0.87
CA ILE A 62 -3.82 -0.79 0.84
C ILE A 62 -2.68 0.08 1.37
N ARG A 63 -2.64 1.37 1.02
CA ARG A 63 -1.65 2.32 1.52
C ARG A 63 -1.75 2.46 3.03
N GLY A 64 -2.96 2.65 3.57
CA GLY A 64 -3.22 2.77 4.99
C GLY A 64 -2.76 1.53 5.77
N ILE A 65 -3.11 0.34 5.30
CA ILE A 65 -2.69 -0.93 5.92
C ILE A 65 -1.16 -1.05 5.92
N ARG A 66 -0.49 -0.75 4.81
CA ARG A 66 0.98 -0.79 4.72
C ARG A 66 1.65 0.22 5.65
N ASN A 67 1.08 1.41 5.81
CA ASN A 67 1.60 2.43 6.73
C ASN A 67 1.54 1.93 8.18
N VAL A 68 0.38 1.42 8.64
CA VAL A 68 0.24 0.85 9.98
C VAL A 68 1.24 -0.29 10.20
N ARG A 69 1.41 -1.18 9.24
CA ARG A 69 2.39 -2.28 9.33
C ARG A 69 3.83 -1.77 9.43
N ALA A 70 4.16 -0.70 8.70
CA ALA A 70 5.49 -0.08 8.78
C ALA A 70 5.73 0.61 10.13
N GLU A 71 4.74 1.34 10.64
CA GLU A 71 4.80 2.01 11.94
C GLU A 71 4.93 1.02 13.10
N THR A 72 4.25 -0.11 13.01
CA THR A 72 4.30 -1.18 14.01
C THR A 72 5.42 -2.20 13.78
N ASN A 73 6.27 -2.00 12.76
CA ASN A 73 7.37 -2.90 12.37
C ASN A 73 6.94 -4.36 12.16
N VAL A 74 5.73 -4.58 11.65
CA VAL A 74 5.19 -5.93 11.40
C VAL A 74 5.72 -6.50 10.09
N PRO A 75 6.39 -7.66 10.08
CA PRO A 75 6.90 -8.27 8.86
C PRO A 75 5.76 -8.77 7.96
N ASN A 76 5.99 -8.78 6.64
CA ASN A 76 5.01 -9.27 5.65
C ASN A 76 4.69 -10.77 5.79
N SER A 77 5.52 -11.54 6.49
CA SER A 77 5.25 -12.94 6.79
C SER A 77 4.09 -13.14 7.78
N ARG A 78 3.83 -12.13 8.62
CA ARG A 78 2.73 -12.14 9.58
C ARG A 78 1.49 -11.54 8.91
N LYS A 79 0.55 -12.41 8.58
CA LYS A 79 -0.69 -12.01 7.93
C LYS A 79 -1.75 -11.69 8.99
N ALA A 80 -2.63 -10.76 8.69
CA ALA A 80 -3.76 -10.36 9.55
C ALA A 80 -5.04 -10.26 8.74
N THR A 81 -6.17 -10.27 9.43
CA THR A 81 -7.47 -9.99 8.84
C THR A 81 -7.75 -8.48 8.91
N ALA A 82 -8.15 -7.89 7.79
CA ALA A 82 -8.57 -6.49 7.75
C ALA A 82 -10.09 -6.41 7.59
N PHE A 83 -10.72 -5.57 8.40
CA PHE A 83 -12.16 -5.31 8.32
C PHE A 83 -12.37 -3.93 7.73
N VAL A 84 -13.14 -3.85 6.65
CA VAL A 84 -13.52 -2.58 6.00
C VAL A 84 -14.99 -2.32 6.31
N VAL A 85 -15.25 -1.27 7.05
CA VAL A 85 -16.61 -0.79 7.33
C VAL A 85 -16.96 0.27 6.31
N CYS A 86 -17.96 -0.02 5.48
CA CYS A 86 -18.42 0.85 4.40
C CYS A 86 -19.95 0.79 4.33
N GLU A 87 -20.60 1.95 4.35
CA GLU A 87 -22.06 2.06 4.24
C GLU A 87 -22.55 1.94 2.78
N ASP A 88 -21.71 2.30 1.82
CA ASP A 88 -22.01 2.22 0.39
C ASP A 88 -21.92 0.77 -0.10
N GLU A 89 -23.04 0.24 -0.56
CA GLU A 89 -23.15 -1.15 -1.05
C GLU A 89 -22.39 -1.36 -2.37
N GLU A 90 -22.37 -0.37 -3.27
CA GLU A 90 -21.69 -0.46 -4.56
C GLU A 90 -20.19 -0.48 -4.35
N LEU A 91 -19.68 0.44 -3.54
CA LEU A 91 -18.27 0.47 -3.15
C LEU A 91 -17.86 -0.83 -2.42
N GLY A 92 -18.68 -1.28 -1.46
CA GLY A 92 -18.42 -2.52 -0.73
C GLY A 92 -18.36 -3.75 -1.63
N ALA A 93 -19.28 -3.88 -2.57
CA ALA A 93 -19.29 -4.98 -3.54
C ALA A 93 -18.04 -4.93 -4.46
N GLY A 94 -17.67 -3.74 -4.93
CA GLY A 94 -16.47 -3.56 -5.74
C GLY A 94 -15.18 -3.90 -5.00
N LEU A 95 -15.04 -3.46 -3.74
CA LEU A 95 -13.90 -3.80 -2.89
C LEU A 95 -13.82 -5.30 -2.60
N ALA A 96 -14.97 -5.99 -2.46
CA ALA A 96 -14.99 -7.45 -2.26
C ALA A 96 -14.40 -8.21 -3.44
N LEU A 97 -14.62 -7.75 -4.68
CA LEU A 97 -14.01 -8.34 -5.88
C LEU A 97 -12.48 -8.23 -5.87
N LEU A 98 -11.93 -7.20 -5.21
CA LEU A 98 -10.50 -6.96 -5.11
C LEU A 98 -9.86 -7.63 -3.87
N GLY A 99 -10.64 -8.33 -3.04
CA GLY A 99 -10.19 -8.94 -1.80
C GLY A 99 -8.96 -9.86 -1.95
N HIS A 100 -8.94 -10.70 -2.98
CA HIS A 100 -7.79 -11.57 -3.25
C HIS A 100 -6.51 -10.79 -3.61
N ALA A 101 -6.63 -9.70 -4.35
CA ALA A 101 -5.51 -8.82 -4.64
C ALA A 101 -4.99 -8.14 -3.36
N ALA A 102 -5.91 -7.72 -2.45
CA ALA A 102 -5.57 -7.14 -1.16
C ALA A 102 -4.76 -8.09 -0.28
N GLN A 103 -5.12 -9.38 -0.24
CA GLN A 103 -4.37 -10.40 0.50
C GLN A 103 -2.89 -10.44 0.10
N ASN A 104 -2.61 -10.36 -1.20
CA ASN A 104 -1.24 -10.37 -1.71
C ASN A 104 -0.53 -9.02 -1.52
N MET A 105 -1.23 -7.91 -1.74
CA MET A 105 -0.63 -6.57 -1.74
C MET A 105 -0.41 -5.99 -0.35
N ALA A 106 -1.22 -6.37 0.64
CA ALA A 106 -1.13 -5.89 2.01
C ALA A 106 -0.75 -6.99 3.03
N ALA A 107 -0.39 -8.18 2.56
CA ALA A 107 -0.07 -9.34 3.40
C ALA A 107 -1.20 -9.67 4.38
N LEU A 108 -2.42 -9.83 3.85
CA LEU A 108 -3.60 -10.18 4.63
C LEU A 108 -3.95 -11.66 4.50
N ASN A 109 -4.58 -12.21 5.52
CA ASN A 109 -5.30 -13.48 5.44
C ASN A 109 -6.60 -13.28 4.67
N GLU A 110 -7.34 -12.25 5.05
CA GLU A 110 -8.66 -11.94 4.50
C GLU A 110 -8.92 -10.43 4.56
N LEU A 111 -9.73 -9.95 3.62
CA LEU A 111 -10.33 -8.62 3.63
C LEU A 111 -11.84 -8.82 3.80
N VAL A 112 -12.36 -8.50 4.97
CA VAL A 112 -13.77 -8.63 5.31
C VAL A 112 -14.45 -7.28 5.14
N ILE A 113 -15.52 -7.23 4.36
CA ILE A 113 -16.30 -6.00 4.13
C ILE A 113 -17.61 -6.12 4.86
N GLN A 114 -17.95 -5.12 5.66
CA GLN A 114 -19.17 -5.10 6.46
C GLN A 114 -19.72 -3.67 6.59
N LYS A 115 -20.98 -3.56 6.99
CA LYS A 115 -21.68 -2.26 7.09
C LYS A 115 -21.50 -1.57 8.43
N ASP A 116 -21.16 -2.31 9.46
CA ASP A 116 -20.99 -1.81 10.82
C ASP A 116 -19.76 -2.38 11.52
N LYS A 117 -19.48 -1.90 12.72
CA LYS A 117 -18.32 -2.33 13.53
C LYS A 117 -18.56 -3.64 14.31
N SER A 118 -19.62 -4.42 13.99
CA SER A 118 -19.94 -5.65 14.71
C SER A 118 -18.81 -6.68 14.60
N GLY A 119 -18.41 -7.24 15.74
CA GLY A 119 -17.40 -8.30 15.79
C GLY A 119 -15.96 -7.83 15.64
N ILE A 120 -15.71 -6.52 15.54
CA ILE A 120 -14.35 -5.97 15.53
C ILE A 120 -13.93 -5.67 16.97
N ALA A 121 -12.72 -6.09 17.34
CA ALA A 121 -12.17 -5.84 18.66
C ALA A 121 -11.97 -4.34 18.93
N ASP A 122 -12.15 -3.91 20.18
CA ASP A 122 -12.05 -2.48 20.53
C ASP A 122 -10.63 -1.93 20.44
N ASP A 123 -9.62 -2.79 20.50
CA ASP A 123 -8.20 -2.48 20.38
C ASP A 123 -7.69 -2.44 18.93
N ALA A 124 -8.58 -2.68 17.96
CA ALA A 124 -8.21 -2.62 16.55
C ALA A 124 -7.77 -1.22 16.13
N VAL A 125 -6.64 -1.13 15.43
CA VAL A 125 -6.20 0.13 14.81
C VAL A 125 -7.19 0.52 13.72
N SER A 126 -7.69 1.74 13.79
CA SER A 126 -8.59 2.30 12.79
C SER A 126 -7.82 3.16 11.79
N ILE A 127 -8.07 2.95 10.51
CA ILE A 127 -7.54 3.74 9.39
C ILE A 127 -8.74 4.37 8.70
N VAL A 128 -8.84 5.69 8.77
CA VAL A 128 -9.91 6.42 8.10
C VAL A 128 -9.50 6.70 6.66
N VAL A 129 -10.32 6.22 5.73
CA VAL A 129 -10.21 6.53 4.30
C VAL A 129 -11.52 7.19 3.85
N PRO A 130 -11.57 7.84 2.69
CA PRO A 130 -12.83 8.37 2.18
C PRO A 130 -13.91 7.27 2.15
N ASP A 131 -15.11 7.57 2.59
CA ASP A 131 -16.30 6.71 2.57
C ASP A 131 -16.18 5.31 3.23
N ALA A 132 -15.05 5.03 3.90
CA ALA A 132 -14.84 3.78 4.62
C ALA A 132 -13.88 3.92 5.81
N THR A 133 -13.94 2.97 6.73
CA THR A 133 -12.97 2.83 7.82
C THR A 133 -12.45 1.42 7.84
N VAL A 134 -11.12 1.29 7.86
CA VAL A 134 -10.46 -0.02 7.94
C VAL A 134 -10.01 -0.27 9.37
N TYR A 135 -10.26 -1.46 9.88
CA TYR A 135 -9.85 -1.91 11.19
C TYR A 135 -8.88 -3.08 11.08
N LEU A 136 -7.78 -3.00 11.81
CA LEU A 136 -6.75 -4.03 11.89
C LEU A 136 -6.59 -4.47 13.35
N PRO A 137 -6.97 -5.70 13.73
CA PRO A 137 -6.73 -6.22 15.05
C PRO A 137 -5.23 -6.27 15.36
N LEU A 138 -4.79 -5.62 16.44
CA LEU A 138 -3.38 -5.58 16.85
C LEU A 138 -2.86 -6.92 17.31
N GLU A 139 -3.70 -7.74 17.92
CA GLU A 139 -3.33 -9.07 18.44
C GLU A 139 -2.79 -10.00 17.33
N GLU A 140 -3.34 -9.89 16.12
CA GLU A 140 -2.84 -10.66 14.96
C GLU A 140 -1.51 -10.13 14.42
N LEU A 141 -1.24 -8.84 14.61
CA LEU A 141 -0.08 -8.16 14.05
C LEU A 141 1.13 -8.20 14.97
N ILE A 142 0.95 -7.92 16.27
CA ILE A 142 2.04 -7.67 17.20
C ILE A 142 2.20 -8.88 18.15
N ASP A 143 3.42 -9.35 18.29
CA ASP A 143 3.83 -10.18 19.39
C ASP A 143 4.25 -9.24 20.52
N PHE A 144 3.34 -9.04 21.47
CA PHE A 144 3.54 -8.07 22.55
C PHE A 144 4.78 -8.41 23.40
N GLU A 145 5.11 -9.69 23.60
CA GLU A 145 6.27 -10.07 24.40
C GLU A 145 7.58 -9.69 23.69
N GLN A 146 7.68 -9.99 22.40
CA GLN A 146 8.85 -9.62 21.59
C GLN A 146 9.00 -8.10 21.44
N GLU A 147 7.90 -7.38 21.27
CA GLU A 147 7.93 -5.93 21.14
C GLU A 147 8.29 -5.22 22.45
N ILE A 148 7.80 -5.69 23.58
CA ILE A 148 8.20 -5.21 24.90
C ILE A 148 9.70 -5.44 25.12
N GLU A 149 10.21 -6.62 24.76
CA GLU A 149 11.65 -6.91 24.89
C GLU A 149 12.49 -5.99 23.99
N ARG A 150 12.04 -5.76 22.76
CA ARG A 150 12.69 -4.84 21.81
C ARG A 150 12.73 -3.42 22.34
N LEU A 151 11.57 -2.91 22.79
CA LEU A 151 11.44 -1.54 23.33
C LEU A 151 12.27 -1.36 24.60
N THR A 152 12.30 -2.35 25.48
CA THR A 152 13.13 -2.32 26.69
C THR A 152 14.63 -2.24 26.37
N LYS A 153 15.09 -2.98 25.36
CA LYS A 153 16.48 -2.92 24.90
C LYS A 153 16.80 -1.54 24.29
N GLU A 154 15.87 -1.00 23.52
CA GLU A 154 16.04 0.32 22.89
C GLU A 154 16.05 1.46 23.92
N GLU A 155 15.16 1.42 24.92
CA GLU A 155 15.15 2.34 26.05
C GLU A 155 16.49 2.31 26.81
N ALA A 156 17.00 1.11 27.10
CA ALA A 156 18.29 0.96 27.76
C ALA A 156 19.45 1.51 26.92
N ARG A 157 19.40 1.35 25.60
CA ARG A 157 20.38 1.92 24.67
C ARG A 157 20.33 3.45 24.68
N LEU A 158 19.16 4.02 24.49
CA LEU A 158 18.97 5.48 24.47
C LEU A 158 19.34 6.13 25.78
N THR A 159 19.00 5.51 26.92
CA THR A 159 19.38 5.97 28.25
C THR A 159 20.90 6.04 28.40
N LYS A 160 21.64 5.03 27.93
CA LYS A 160 23.12 5.05 27.92
C LYS A 160 23.69 6.14 27.02
N GLU A 161 23.11 6.37 25.84
CA GLU A 161 23.52 7.43 24.92
C GLU A 161 23.28 8.81 25.52
N ILE A 162 22.15 9.03 26.17
CA ILE A 162 21.83 10.27 26.86
C ILE A 162 22.82 10.51 28.01
N ALA A 163 23.08 9.49 28.84
CA ALA A 163 24.06 9.58 29.92
C ALA A 163 25.46 9.91 29.40
N ARG A 164 25.88 9.29 28.30
CA ARG A 164 27.16 9.57 27.64
C ARG A 164 27.23 11.02 27.12
N SER A 165 26.19 11.48 26.43
CA SER A 165 26.13 12.84 25.88
C SER A 165 26.14 13.89 27.00
N ASN A 166 25.37 13.67 28.06
CA ASN A 166 25.37 14.53 29.23
C ASN A 166 26.74 14.54 29.94
N GLY A 167 27.42 13.38 30.02
CA GLY A 167 28.77 13.29 30.54
C GLY A 167 29.79 14.10 29.72
N MET A 168 29.66 14.11 28.38
CA MET A 168 30.47 14.91 27.48
C MET A 168 30.20 16.41 27.66
N LEU A 169 28.92 16.81 27.74
CA LEU A 169 28.52 18.21 27.93
C LEU A 169 28.92 18.77 29.29
N ASN A 170 28.99 17.93 30.32
CA ASN A 170 29.45 18.32 31.66
C ASN A 170 30.99 18.33 31.78
N ASN A 171 31.72 17.92 30.75
CA ASN A 171 33.16 17.96 30.74
C ASN A 171 33.66 19.27 30.14
N GLU A 172 34.13 20.19 30.98
CA GLU A 172 34.62 21.52 30.57
C GLU A 172 35.74 21.46 29.53
N LYS A 173 36.60 20.40 29.57
CA LYS A 173 37.70 20.22 28.60
C LYS A 173 37.15 19.80 27.22
N PHE A 174 36.01 19.17 27.17
CA PHE A 174 35.33 18.81 25.92
C PHE A 174 34.61 20.02 25.33
N VAL A 175 33.85 20.74 26.15
CA VAL A 175 33.07 21.92 25.74
C VAL A 175 33.98 23.06 25.28
N SER A 176 35.14 23.25 25.93
CA SER A 176 36.10 24.29 25.54
C SER A 176 36.84 24.04 24.23
N LYS A 177 36.77 22.84 23.67
CA LYS A 177 37.38 22.44 22.39
C LYS A 177 36.39 22.24 21.26
N ALA A 178 35.10 22.27 21.54
CA ALA A 178 34.03 22.18 20.56
C ALA A 178 33.66 23.57 20.02
#